data_ed6a2faf759255dab757ab6eefb0aad3
#
_entry.id   ed6a2faf759255dab757ab6eefb0aad3
#
_cell.length_a   1.000
_cell.length_b   1.000
_cell.length_c   1.000
_cell.angle_alpha   90.00
_cell.angle_beta   90.00
_cell.angle_gamma   90.00
#
_symmetry.space_group_name_H-M   'P 1'
#
loop_
_entity.id
_entity.type
_entity.pdbx_description
1 polymer ?
#
loop_
_entity_poly.entity_id
_entity_poly.type
_entity_poly.pdbx_seq_one_letter_code
_entity_poly.pdbx_strand_id
1 'polypeptide(L)'
;MFMSDLHSHHVNLRLVTKYRVSAEFPDVPGTPSLLFDERPPLGDGRGPNAAMVLGAAIGDCLSATLMNCLIRAHVDVEALTATVVTRVARNHAGRFRISGIEVELCPTVPPSERAGLERCQVIFQDYCTVTESVREGIRVTVSLTQPASDNGNVGTPVAATENPV
;
A
#
# COMPACT_ATOMS: atom_id res chain seq x y z
N MET A 1 -20.69 14.31 -4.67
CA MET A 1 -19.67 15.09 -5.41
C MET A 1 -18.68 14.07 -5.94
N PHE A 2 -18.66 13.86 -7.26
CA PHE A 2 -17.71 12.90 -7.85
C PHE A 2 -16.30 13.51 -7.80
N MET A 3 -15.34 12.77 -7.20
CA MET A 3 -13.93 13.12 -7.31
C MET A 3 -13.50 12.90 -8.76
N SER A 4 -12.87 13.91 -9.38
CA SER A 4 -12.20 13.72 -10.67
C SER A 4 -10.84 13.08 -10.43
N ASP A 5 -10.53 12.03 -11.18
CA ASP A 5 -9.23 11.38 -11.11
C ASP A 5 -8.13 12.36 -11.56
N LEU A 6 -7.15 12.59 -10.69
CA LEU A 6 -6.01 13.45 -10.96
C LEU A 6 -4.85 12.67 -11.59
N HIS A 7 -4.62 11.45 -11.10
CA HIS A 7 -3.54 10.58 -11.53
C HIS A 7 -4.00 9.13 -11.55
N SER A 8 -3.40 8.34 -12.42
CA SER A 8 -3.53 6.88 -12.46
C SER A 8 -2.14 6.28 -12.38
N HIS A 9 -1.99 5.20 -11.63
CA HIS A 9 -0.75 4.46 -11.52
C HIS A 9 -0.95 3.01 -11.95
N HIS A 10 -0.02 2.48 -12.72
CA HIS A 10 -0.10 1.13 -13.27
C HIS A 10 0.92 0.22 -12.60
N VAL A 11 0.47 -0.97 -12.26
CA VAL A 11 1.34 -2.05 -11.77
C VAL A 11 0.99 -3.32 -12.54
N ASN A 12 1.98 -3.91 -13.17
CA ASN A 12 1.83 -5.19 -13.86
C ASN A 12 2.30 -6.33 -12.97
N LEU A 13 1.46 -7.33 -12.79
CA LEU A 13 1.79 -8.50 -12.00
C LEU A 13 1.86 -9.75 -12.88
N ARG A 14 2.89 -10.57 -12.66
CA ARG A 14 3.09 -11.83 -13.36
C ARG A 14 3.45 -12.94 -12.40
N LEU A 15 2.69 -14.04 -12.46
CA LEU A 15 3.01 -15.25 -11.71
C LEU A 15 4.36 -15.82 -12.21
N VAL A 16 5.28 -16.01 -11.29
CA VAL A 16 6.60 -16.62 -11.55
C VAL A 16 6.53 -18.13 -11.31
N THR A 17 6.10 -18.53 -10.13
CA THR A 17 5.89 -19.94 -9.77
C THR A 17 5.10 -20.05 -8.46
N LYS A 18 4.21 -21.02 -8.33
CA LYS A 18 3.39 -21.24 -7.12
C LYS A 18 2.71 -19.96 -6.64
N TYR A 19 3.13 -19.42 -5.51
CA TYR A 19 2.64 -18.17 -4.90
C TYR A 19 3.60 -16.98 -5.11
N ARG A 20 4.62 -17.14 -5.94
CA ARG A 20 5.60 -16.09 -6.23
C ARG A 20 5.14 -15.27 -7.41
N VAL A 21 4.99 -13.96 -7.19
CA VAL A 21 4.50 -13.00 -8.17
C VAL A 21 5.50 -11.86 -8.30
N SER A 22 5.89 -11.50 -9.53
CA SER A 22 6.70 -10.32 -9.81
C SER A 22 5.79 -9.15 -10.15
N ALA A 23 6.00 -8.00 -9.51
CA ALA A 23 5.35 -6.74 -9.83
C ALA A 23 6.35 -5.79 -10.50
N GLU A 24 5.90 -5.17 -11.58
CA GLU A 24 6.62 -4.17 -12.36
C GLU A 24 5.88 -2.84 -12.33
N PHE A 25 6.62 -1.74 -12.35
CA PHE A 25 6.10 -0.38 -12.23
C PHE A 25 6.37 0.40 -13.52
N PRO A 26 5.54 0.25 -14.57
CA PRO A 26 5.81 0.81 -15.89
C PRO A 26 5.86 2.35 -15.89
N ASP A 27 5.17 2.99 -14.96
CA ASP A 27 5.14 4.46 -14.84
C ASP A 27 6.46 5.04 -14.31
N VAL A 28 7.36 4.19 -13.77
CA VAL A 28 8.68 4.59 -13.25
C VAL A 28 9.78 3.72 -13.88
N PRO A 29 10.21 4.05 -15.10
CA PRO A 29 11.22 3.27 -15.82
C PRO A 29 12.53 3.12 -15.04
N GLY A 30 13.09 1.91 -15.07
CA GLY A 30 14.33 1.60 -14.34
C GLY A 30 14.12 1.16 -12.89
N THR A 31 12.90 1.20 -12.37
CA THR A 31 12.59 0.63 -11.04
C THR A 31 12.73 -0.90 -11.09
N PRO A 32 13.49 -1.51 -10.18
CA PRO A 32 13.55 -2.97 -10.07
C PRO A 32 12.17 -3.56 -9.76
N SER A 33 11.89 -4.74 -10.32
CA SER A 33 10.67 -5.45 -9.99
C SER A 33 10.66 -5.89 -8.53
N LEU A 34 9.48 -5.84 -7.89
CA LEU A 34 9.27 -6.35 -6.55
C LEU A 34 8.77 -7.80 -6.63
N LEU A 35 9.47 -8.70 -5.95
CA LEU A 35 9.07 -10.09 -5.87
C LEU A 35 8.24 -10.33 -4.61
N PHE A 36 6.97 -10.69 -4.80
CA PHE A 36 6.09 -11.17 -3.74
C PHE A 36 6.23 -12.67 -3.56
N ASP A 37 6.15 -13.14 -2.33
CA ASP A 37 6.03 -14.57 -2.03
C ASP A 37 5.25 -14.77 -0.73
N GLU A 38 4.57 -15.91 -0.61
CA GLU A 38 3.93 -16.30 0.63
C GLU A 38 4.89 -17.08 1.53
N ARG A 39 4.60 -17.07 2.82
CA ARG A 39 5.36 -17.86 3.79
C ARG A 39 5.03 -19.36 3.64
N PRO A 40 5.95 -20.26 4.04
CA PRO A 40 5.62 -21.68 4.17
C PRO A 40 4.37 -21.92 5.04
N PRO A 41 3.50 -22.87 4.72
CA PRO A 41 3.66 -23.90 3.69
C PRO A 41 3.19 -23.51 2.28
N LEU A 42 2.65 -22.31 2.07
CA LEU A 42 2.11 -21.88 0.77
C LEU A 42 3.21 -21.53 -0.23
N GLY A 43 4.10 -20.64 0.16
CA GLY A 43 5.26 -20.21 -0.61
C GLY A 43 6.58 -20.63 0.04
N ASP A 44 7.67 -20.05 -0.43
CA ASP A 44 9.04 -20.29 0.06
C ASP A 44 9.56 -19.14 0.92
N GLY A 45 8.79 -18.06 1.09
CA GLY A 45 9.19 -16.87 1.86
C GLY A 45 10.33 -16.07 1.23
N ARG A 46 10.43 -16.05 -0.10
CA ARG A 46 11.50 -15.38 -0.86
C ARG A 46 11.29 -13.89 -1.07
N GLY A 47 10.15 -13.37 -0.63
CA GLY A 47 9.80 -11.96 -0.73
C GLY A 47 8.74 -11.58 0.30
N PRO A 48 8.42 -10.29 0.44
CA PRO A 48 7.32 -9.85 1.27
C PRO A 48 5.99 -10.34 0.68
N ASN A 49 5.01 -10.62 1.53
CA ASN A 49 3.64 -10.84 1.04
C ASN A 49 2.89 -9.51 0.90
N ALA A 50 1.69 -9.56 0.31
CA ALA A 50 0.87 -8.38 0.03
C ALA A 50 0.54 -7.56 1.29
N ALA A 51 0.30 -8.20 2.44
CA ALA A 51 0.02 -7.49 3.69
C ALA A 51 1.23 -6.67 4.19
N MET A 52 2.45 -7.20 4.03
CA MET A 52 3.68 -6.47 4.35
C MET A 52 3.89 -5.27 3.43
N VAL A 53 3.62 -5.44 2.13
CA VAL A 53 3.77 -4.36 1.15
C VAL A 53 2.72 -3.26 1.35
N LEU A 54 1.48 -3.61 1.70
CA LEU A 54 0.49 -2.62 2.11
C LEU A 54 0.95 -1.83 3.34
N GLY A 55 1.50 -2.51 4.35
CA GLY A 55 2.09 -1.86 5.51
C GLY A 55 3.22 -0.90 5.14
N ALA A 56 4.13 -1.34 4.25
CA ALA A 56 5.22 -0.49 3.76
C ALA A 56 4.70 0.75 3.02
N ALA A 57 3.68 0.61 2.17
CA ALA A 57 3.07 1.73 1.45
C ALA A 57 2.44 2.77 2.40
N ILE A 58 1.78 2.31 3.47
CA ILE A 58 1.23 3.20 4.50
C ILE A 58 2.34 3.90 5.28
N GLY A 59 3.37 3.17 5.69
CA GLY A 59 4.53 3.73 6.40
C GLY A 59 5.29 4.76 5.58
N ASP A 60 5.51 4.49 4.29
CA ASP A 60 6.14 5.41 3.35
C ASP A 60 5.33 6.71 3.21
N CYS A 61 4.02 6.60 2.93
CA CYS A 61 3.15 7.77 2.76
C CYS A 61 3.08 8.64 4.02
N LEU A 62 2.99 8.03 5.21
CA LEU A 62 3.03 8.76 6.48
C LEU A 62 4.38 9.44 6.71
N SER A 63 5.48 8.76 6.38
CA SER A 63 6.83 9.33 6.48
C SER A 63 7.00 10.53 5.58
N ALA A 64 6.61 10.42 4.31
CA ALA A 64 6.65 11.51 3.34
C ALA A 64 5.77 12.69 3.77
N THR A 65 4.57 12.42 4.31
CA THR A 65 3.66 13.47 4.78
C THR A 65 4.21 14.19 6.01
N LEU A 66 4.78 13.45 6.97
CA LEU A 66 5.46 14.06 8.12
C LEU A 66 6.64 14.90 7.67
N MET A 67 7.49 14.39 6.79
CA MET A 67 8.62 15.14 6.23
C MET A 67 8.18 16.44 5.56
N ASN A 68 7.12 16.41 4.75
CA ASN A 68 6.58 17.61 4.12
C ASN A 68 6.08 18.63 5.15
N CYS A 69 5.44 18.19 6.24
CA CYS A 69 5.03 19.08 7.34
C CYS A 69 6.25 19.73 8.02
N LEU A 70 7.28 18.93 8.33
CA LEU A 70 8.49 19.41 9.02
C LEU A 70 9.28 20.40 8.15
N ILE A 71 9.44 20.11 6.85
CA ILE A 71 10.09 21.03 5.90
C ILE A 71 9.34 22.36 5.85
N ARG A 72 8.00 22.35 5.78
CA ARG A 72 7.19 23.58 5.78
C ARG A 72 7.24 24.35 7.10
N ALA A 73 7.45 23.65 8.20
CA ALA A 73 7.66 24.24 9.53
C ALA A 73 9.10 24.71 9.76
N HIS A 74 9.99 24.59 8.76
CA HIS A 74 11.42 24.88 8.85
C HIS A 74 12.12 24.12 9.98
N VAL A 75 11.73 22.85 10.17
CA VAL A 75 12.34 21.93 11.12
C VAL A 75 13.39 21.10 10.39
N ASP A 76 14.63 21.14 10.85
CA ASP A 76 15.71 20.29 10.34
C ASP A 76 15.55 18.87 10.87
N VAL A 77 15.49 17.91 9.95
CA VAL A 77 15.34 16.48 10.27
C VAL A 77 16.67 15.77 10.03
N GLU A 78 17.32 15.32 11.09
CA GLU A 78 18.58 14.58 11.02
C GLU A 78 18.39 13.14 10.55
N ALA A 79 17.28 12.52 10.97
CA ALA A 79 16.89 11.17 10.57
C ALA A 79 15.38 10.95 10.75
N LEU A 80 14.81 10.03 9.98
CA LEU A 80 13.47 9.51 10.17
C LEU A 80 13.51 7.99 9.97
N THR A 81 13.05 7.26 10.97
CA THR A 81 12.80 5.82 10.85
C THR A 81 11.32 5.53 11.07
N ALA A 82 10.85 4.45 10.45
CA ALA A 82 9.48 3.98 10.61
C ALA A 82 9.46 2.47 10.87
N THR A 83 8.65 2.05 11.84
CA THR A 83 8.33 0.64 12.07
C THR A 83 6.85 0.43 11.83
N VAL A 84 6.50 -0.58 11.03
CA VAL A 84 5.11 -0.88 10.70
C VAL A 84 4.79 -2.32 11.06
N VAL A 85 3.70 -2.51 11.79
CA VAL A 85 3.16 -3.83 12.15
C VAL A 85 1.80 -4.01 11.50
N THR A 86 1.70 -4.89 10.51
CA THR A 86 0.44 -5.29 9.88
C THR A 86 -0.07 -6.56 10.53
N ARG A 87 -1.24 -6.52 11.15
CA ARG A 87 -1.87 -7.66 11.82
C ARG A 87 -2.89 -8.31 10.92
N VAL A 88 -2.83 -9.64 10.84
CA VAL A 88 -3.78 -10.45 10.08
C VAL A 88 -4.49 -11.39 11.04
N ALA A 89 -5.82 -11.40 11.01
CA ALA A 89 -6.66 -12.25 11.84
C ALA A 89 -7.76 -12.91 11.00
N ARG A 90 -8.45 -13.90 11.59
CA ARG A 90 -9.66 -14.48 10.99
C ARG A 90 -10.88 -13.70 11.44
N ASN A 91 -11.76 -13.38 10.49
CA ASN A 91 -13.07 -12.80 10.81
C ASN A 91 -14.05 -13.90 11.27
N HIS A 92 -15.28 -13.53 11.61
CA HIS A 92 -16.33 -14.45 12.07
C HIS A 92 -16.66 -15.57 11.06
N ALA A 93 -16.39 -15.34 9.76
CA ALA A 93 -16.55 -16.35 8.72
C ALA A 93 -15.28 -17.21 8.50
N GLY A 94 -14.29 -17.12 9.39
CA GLY A 94 -13.03 -17.87 9.33
C GLY A 94 -12.04 -17.39 8.25
N ARG A 95 -12.33 -16.29 7.55
CA ARG A 95 -11.52 -15.76 6.46
C ARG A 95 -10.45 -14.82 7.00
N PHE A 96 -9.23 -14.88 6.45
CA PHE A 96 -8.17 -13.95 6.80
C PHE A 96 -8.51 -12.52 6.35
N ARG A 97 -8.24 -11.56 7.24
CA ARG A 97 -8.38 -10.11 7.00
C ARG A 97 -7.25 -9.39 7.71
N ILE A 98 -6.86 -8.25 7.17
CA ILE A 98 -6.02 -7.30 7.91
C ILE A 98 -6.90 -6.72 9.00
N SER A 99 -6.51 -6.95 10.26
CA SER A 99 -7.26 -6.51 11.45
C SER A 99 -6.75 -5.20 12.02
N GLY A 100 -5.58 -4.74 11.58
CA GLY A 100 -5.00 -3.48 12.00
C GLY A 100 -3.61 -3.27 11.41
N ILE A 101 -3.23 -2.01 11.32
CA ILE A 101 -1.88 -1.58 10.94
C ILE A 101 -1.45 -0.53 11.94
N GLU A 102 -0.33 -0.77 12.61
CA GLU A 102 0.29 0.14 13.57
C GLU A 102 1.56 0.69 12.94
N VAL A 103 1.74 2.01 12.98
CA VAL A 103 2.91 2.71 12.45
C VAL A 103 3.53 3.53 13.56
N GLU A 104 4.82 3.30 13.81
CA GLU A 104 5.64 4.13 14.69
C GLU A 104 6.64 4.90 13.84
N LEU A 105 6.60 6.23 13.90
CA LEU A 105 7.52 7.13 13.25
C LEU A 105 8.46 7.75 14.27
N CYS A 106 9.76 7.65 14.06
CA CYS A 106 10.79 8.19 14.95
C CYS A 106 11.64 9.23 14.21
N PRO A 107 11.20 10.50 14.14
CA PRO A 107 12.03 11.58 13.63
C PRO A 107 13.08 12.01 14.67
N THR A 108 14.32 12.23 14.22
CA THR A 108 15.37 12.86 15.00
C THR A 108 15.47 14.31 14.57
N VAL A 109 15.24 15.24 15.51
CA VAL A 109 15.31 16.68 15.29
C VAL A 109 16.14 17.35 16.40
N PRO A 110 16.78 18.49 16.14
CA PRO A 110 17.47 19.28 17.17
C PRO A 110 16.53 19.64 18.33
N PRO A 111 17.00 19.68 19.58
CA PRO A 111 16.17 20.05 20.74
C PRO A 111 15.45 21.39 20.61
N SER A 112 16.08 22.35 19.91
CA SER A 112 15.50 23.67 19.64
C SER A 112 14.27 23.65 18.75
N GLU A 113 14.05 22.56 17.99
CA GLU A 113 13.00 22.45 16.97
C GLU A 113 11.85 21.53 17.39
N ARG A 114 11.90 20.97 18.60
CA ARG A 114 10.86 20.07 19.14
C ARG A 114 9.44 20.65 19.06
N ALA A 115 9.29 21.95 19.31
CA ALA A 115 7.98 22.61 19.21
C ALA A 115 7.41 22.58 17.77
N GLY A 116 8.28 22.60 16.75
CA GLY A 116 7.90 22.42 15.34
C GLY A 116 7.41 20.99 15.07
N LEU A 117 8.14 20.00 15.57
CA LEU A 117 7.76 18.59 15.48
C LEU A 117 6.40 18.34 16.15
N GLU A 118 6.19 18.85 17.39
CA GLU A 118 4.94 18.68 18.12
C GLU A 118 3.73 19.26 17.37
N ARG A 119 3.89 20.41 16.72
CA ARG A 119 2.81 20.96 15.86
C ARG A 119 2.52 20.06 14.66
N CYS A 120 3.54 19.53 14.00
CA CYS A 120 3.36 18.62 12.88
C CYS A 120 2.68 17.31 13.30
N GLN A 121 3.01 16.75 14.46
CA GLN A 121 2.42 15.51 14.97
C GLN A 121 0.90 15.55 15.07
N VAL A 122 0.32 16.73 15.33
CA VAL A 122 -1.13 16.89 15.47
C VAL A 122 -1.88 16.80 14.15
N ILE A 123 -1.27 17.25 13.06
CA ILE A 123 -2.00 17.50 11.80
C ILE A 123 -1.56 16.65 10.61
N PHE A 124 -0.33 16.10 10.60
CA PHE A 124 0.22 15.49 9.38
C PHE A 124 -0.59 14.30 8.86
N GLN A 125 -1.21 13.52 9.75
CA GLN A 125 -1.94 12.31 9.36
C GLN A 125 -3.13 12.62 8.43
N ASP A 126 -3.83 13.71 8.65
CA ASP A 126 -4.99 14.12 7.85
C ASP A 126 -4.66 14.39 6.38
N TYR A 127 -3.38 14.58 6.08
CA TYR A 127 -2.89 14.81 4.71
C TYR A 127 -2.28 13.56 4.06
N CYS A 128 -2.29 12.41 4.75
CA CYS A 128 -1.75 11.17 4.20
C CYS A 128 -2.78 10.48 3.29
N THR A 129 -2.62 10.63 1.98
CA THR A 129 -3.55 10.08 0.98
C THR A 129 -3.80 8.59 1.17
N VAL A 130 -2.74 7.79 1.31
CA VAL A 130 -2.89 6.32 1.43
C VAL A 130 -3.58 5.94 2.72
N THR A 131 -3.18 6.54 3.85
CA THR A 131 -3.74 6.18 5.17
C THR A 131 -5.21 6.54 5.26
N GLU A 132 -5.60 7.75 4.88
CA GLU A 132 -7.00 8.18 4.92
C GLU A 132 -7.87 7.35 3.96
N SER A 133 -7.40 7.10 2.74
CA SER A 133 -8.12 6.25 1.80
C SER A 133 -8.31 4.81 2.33
N VAL A 134 -7.31 4.24 2.99
CA VAL A 134 -7.42 2.89 3.60
C VAL A 134 -8.38 2.89 4.79
N ARG A 135 -8.39 3.95 5.61
CA ARG A 135 -9.34 4.10 6.73
C ARG A 135 -10.79 4.17 6.27
N GLU A 136 -11.04 4.87 5.16
CA GLU A 136 -12.38 5.01 4.58
C GLU A 136 -12.82 3.80 3.75
N GLY A 137 -11.88 2.93 3.38
CA GLY A 137 -12.12 1.80 2.49
C GLY A 137 -12.10 2.22 1.02
N ILE A 138 -11.19 1.60 0.26
CA ILE A 138 -11.03 1.85 -1.18
C ILE A 138 -11.90 0.87 -1.95
N ARG A 139 -12.70 1.35 -2.91
CA ARG A 139 -13.44 0.47 -3.82
C ARG A 139 -12.45 -0.33 -4.67
N VAL A 140 -12.60 -1.65 -4.68
CA VAL A 140 -11.81 -2.56 -5.52
C VAL A 140 -12.75 -3.25 -6.49
N THR A 141 -12.52 -3.03 -7.79
CA THR A 141 -13.25 -3.71 -8.87
C THR A 141 -12.35 -4.79 -9.46
N VAL A 142 -12.89 -6.01 -9.62
CA VAL A 142 -12.14 -7.16 -10.14
C VAL A 142 -12.85 -7.69 -11.39
N SER A 143 -12.11 -7.86 -12.48
CA SER A 143 -12.56 -8.55 -13.68
C SER A 143 -11.66 -9.74 -13.96
N LEU A 144 -12.25 -10.88 -14.37
CA LEU A 144 -11.53 -12.06 -14.79
C LEU A 144 -11.71 -12.22 -16.31
N THR A 145 -10.60 -12.15 -17.04
CA THR A 145 -10.58 -12.34 -18.49
C THR A 145 -9.68 -13.51 -18.84
N GLN A 146 -10.06 -14.27 -19.87
CA GLN A 146 -9.19 -15.29 -20.44
C GLN A 146 -8.60 -14.76 -21.75
N PRO A 147 -7.35 -15.09 -22.09
CA PRO A 147 -6.82 -14.83 -23.42
C PRO A 147 -7.76 -15.45 -24.45
N ALA A 148 -8.01 -14.76 -25.55
CA ALA A 148 -8.76 -15.34 -26.68
C ALA A 148 -8.05 -16.65 -27.10
N SER A 149 -8.76 -17.79 -27.01
CA SER A 149 -8.26 -19.02 -27.63
C SER A 149 -8.21 -18.80 -29.14
N ASP A 150 -7.18 -19.28 -29.81
CA ASP A 150 -7.02 -19.20 -31.28
C ASP A 150 -8.20 -19.78 -32.08
N ASN A 151 -9.23 -20.29 -31.40
CA ASN A 151 -10.45 -20.89 -31.97
C ASN A 151 -11.67 -19.94 -31.92
N GLY A 152 -11.53 -18.64 -32.16
CA GLY A 152 -12.62 -17.76 -32.58
C GLY A 152 -13.83 -17.60 -31.67
N ASN A 153 -13.81 -18.04 -30.40
CA ASN A 153 -14.90 -17.86 -29.46
C ASN A 153 -14.56 -16.79 -28.43
N VAL A 154 -15.13 -15.62 -28.59
CA VAL A 154 -15.00 -14.49 -27.65
C VAL A 154 -15.71 -14.84 -26.36
N GLY A 155 -14.95 -15.17 -25.31
CA GLY A 155 -15.50 -15.41 -23.99
C GLY A 155 -16.18 -14.15 -23.42
N THR A 156 -17.43 -14.29 -23.00
CA THR A 156 -18.21 -13.24 -22.36
C THR A 156 -17.55 -12.83 -21.04
N PRO A 157 -17.33 -11.54 -20.75
CA PRO A 157 -16.77 -11.12 -19.48
C PRO A 157 -17.70 -11.48 -18.33
N VAL A 158 -17.16 -12.15 -17.31
CA VAL A 158 -17.90 -12.40 -16.07
C VAL A 158 -18.05 -11.07 -15.32
N ALA A 159 -19.29 -10.72 -15.00
CA ALA A 159 -19.62 -9.46 -14.34
C ALA A 159 -18.85 -9.25 -13.04
N ALA A 160 -18.39 -8.01 -12.82
CA ALA A 160 -17.76 -7.59 -11.58
C ALA A 160 -18.73 -7.74 -10.41
N THR A 161 -18.31 -8.44 -9.35
CA THR A 161 -19.06 -8.45 -8.09
C THR A 161 -18.69 -7.19 -7.30
N GLU A 162 -19.63 -6.25 -7.21
CA GLU A 162 -19.52 -5.15 -6.26
C GLU A 162 -19.77 -5.69 -4.85
N ASN A 163 -18.79 -5.54 -3.96
CA ASN A 163 -19.03 -5.75 -2.54
C ASN A 163 -19.56 -4.42 -1.96
N PRO A 164 -20.74 -4.39 -1.36
CA PRO A 164 -21.18 -3.23 -0.59
C PRO A 164 -20.31 -3.12 0.69
N VAL A 165 -19.89 -1.91 0.99
CA VAL A 165 -19.19 -1.52 2.22
C VAL A 165 -20.14 -1.65 3.41
#